data_2ace736f9cdcc60c8d6b5ffa0a6bf6f4
#
_entry.id   2ace736f9cdcc60c8d6b5ffa0a6bf6f4
#
_cell.length_a   1.000
_cell.length_b   1.000
_cell.length_c   1.000
_cell.angle_alpha   90.00
_cell.angle_beta   90.00
_cell.angle_gamma   90.00
#
_symmetry.space_group_name_H-M   'P 1'
#
loop_
_entity.id
_entity.type
_entity.pdbx_description
1 polymer ?
#
loop_
_entity_poly.entity_id
_entity_poly.type
_entity_poly.pdbx_seq_one_letter_code
_entity_poly.pdbx_strand_id
1 'polypeptide(L)'
;KITIGQLPGAASNKQLIEQIFNGTNYKVVYEPNMEDYLLCHAAFVMPAAFACYKTDGDLKKLRGNTAYLNRLLDANIEGYRAIRNAGHAILPKADADFEGEKYRKTCLRFFKLMCATSLGKLCASDHAMNAIDEMSALNRDLKKFFDENGAAYPVWQALEAEAGRYLQ
;
A
#
# COMPACT_ATOMS: atom_id res chain seq x y z
N LYS A 1 6.51 -12.23 9.96
CA LYS A 1 5.23 -11.82 10.55
C LYS A 1 4.15 -11.94 9.50
N ILE A 2 3.01 -12.54 9.86
CA ILE A 2 1.80 -12.58 9.04
C ILE A 2 0.70 -11.87 9.84
N THR A 3 0.05 -10.88 9.24
CA THR A 3 -1.10 -10.21 9.83
C THR A 3 -2.36 -10.86 9.26
N ILE A 4 -3.25 -11.29 10.12
CA ILE A 4 -4.49 -11.99 9.79
C ILE A 4 -5.63 -11.30 10.54
N GLY A 5 -6.78 -11.23 9.92
CA GLY A 5 -7.98 -10.70 10.54
C GLY A 5 -9.21 -11.34 9.95
N GLN A 6 -10.34 -10.97 10.50
CA GLN A 6 -11.64 -11.42 10.06
C GLN A 6 -12.40 -10.24 9.47
N LEU A 7 -12.93 -10.43 8.26
CA LEU A 7 -13.84 -9.44 7.67
C LEU A 7 -15.23 -9.53 8.31
N PRO A 8 -15.99 -8.44 8.32
CA PRO A 8 -17.35 -8.44 8.84
C PRO A 8 -18.20 -9.54 8.23
N GLY A 9 -18.93 -10.29 9.05
CA GLY A 9 -19.79 -11.40 8.62
C GLY A 9 -19.09 -12.71 8.27
N ALA A 10 -17.75 -12.75 8.25
CA ALA A 10 -17.01 -14.00 7.99
C ALA A 10 -16.94 -14.88 9.25
N ALA A 11 -16.91 -16.21 9.06
CA ALA A 11 -16.66 -17.15 10.15
C ALA A 11 -15.23 -17.09 10.65
N SER A 12 -15.02 -17.25 11.96
CA SER A 12 -13.67 -17.24 12.53
C SER A 12 -12.93 -18.56 12.25
N ASN A 13 -11.79 -18.45 11.62
CA ASN A 13 -10.88 -19.58 11.38
C ASN A 13 -9.63 -19.53 12.28
N LYS A 14 -9.70 -18.78 13.39
CA LYS A 14 -8.53 -18.51 14.25
C LYS A 14 -7.85 -19.80 14.72
N GLN A 15 -8.60 -20.78 15.20
CA GLN A 15 -8.04 -22.05 15.69
C GLN A 15 -7.32 -22.82 14.59
N LEU A 16 -7.90 -22.89 13.39
CA LEU A 16 -7.28 -23.54 12.23
C LEU A 16 -5.98 -22.85 11.84
N ILE A 17 -5.97 -21.53 11.80
CA ILE A 17 -4.77 -20.74 11.49
C ILE A 17 -3.68 -20.98 12.54
N GLU A 18 -4.02 -20.98 13.83
CA GLU A 18 -3.08 -21.29 14.90
C GLU A 18 -2.49 -22.70 14.78
N GLN A 19 -3.30 -23.69 14.38
CA GLN A 19 -2.83 -25.05 14.12
C GLN A 19 -1.87 -25.12 12.92
N ILE A 20 -2.21 -24.45 11.80
CA ILE A 20 -1.38 -24.44 10.58
C ILE A 20 -0.01 -23.82 10.84
N PHE A 21 0.05 -22.74 11.61
CA PHE A 21 1.30 -22.02 11.87
C PHE A 21 2.03 -22.50 13.14
N ASN A 22 1.46 -23.44 13.89
CA ASN A 22 2.11 -24.00 15.08
C ASN A 22 3.43 -24.68 14.70
N GLY A 23 4.48 -24.39 15.46
CA GLY A 23 5.83 -24.92 15.21
C GLY A 23 6.57 -24.33 14.01
N THR A 24 5.99 -23.35 13.32
CA THR A 24 6.67 -22.62 12.24
C THR A 24 7.39 -21.37 12.78
N ASN A 25 8.32 -20.82 11.99
CA ASN A 25 9.00 -19.56 12.30
C ASN A 25 8.14 -18.32 12.01
N TYR A 26 6.88 -18.48 11.61
CA TYR A 26 5.99 -17.37 11.32
C TYR A 26 5.34 -16.84 12.60
N LYS A 27 5.43 -15.52 12.81
CA LYS A 27 4.68 -14.84 13.86
C LYS A 27 3.33 -14.40 13.30
N VAL A 28 2.26 -15.06 13.72
CA VAL A 28 0.89 -14.67 13.41
C VAL A 28 0.47 -13.53 14.36
N VAL A 29 -0.12 -12.47 13.80
CA VAL A 29 -0.69 -11.34 14.54
C VAL A 29 -2.12 -11.14 14.05
N TYR A 30 -3.06 -11.09 14.97
CA TYR A 30 -4.47 -10.84 14.64
C TYR A 30 -4.76 -9.35 14.68
N GLU A 31 -5.32 -8.85 13.56
CA GLU A 31 -5.84 -7.49 13.44
C GLU A 31 -7.36 -7.53 13.61
N PRO A 32 -7.91 -6.90 14.65
CA PRO A 32 -9.35 -6.92 14.90
C PRO A 32 -10.15 -6.10 13.88
N ASN A 33 -9.54 -5.07 13.29
CA ASN A 33 -10.14 -4.25 12.25
C ASN A 33 -9.43 -4.48 10.92
N MET A 34 -9.65 -5.67 10.36
CA MET A 34 -8.96 -6.11 9.15
C MET A 34 -9.39 -5.33 7.91
N GLU A 35 -10.62 -4.86 7.88
CA GLU A 35 -11.15 -4.05 6.77
C GLU A 35 -10.35 -2.75 6.63
N ASP A 36 -10.25 -1.96 7.69
CA ASP A 36 -9.48 -0.72 7.68
C ASP A 36 -7.98 -0.98 7.42
N TYR A 37 -7.45 -2.10 7.96
CA TYR A 37 -6.07 -2.48 7.73
C TYR A 37 -5.80 -2.75 6.24
N LEU A 38 -6.68 -3.50 5.56
CA LEU A 38 -6.53 -3.81 4.13
C LEU A 38 -6.70 -2.56 3.27
N LEU A 39 -7.65 -1.69 3.61
CA LEU A 39 -7.87 -0.43 2.91
C LEU A 39 -6.63 0.48 2.99
N CYS A 40 -6.07 0.64 4.19
CA CYS A 40 -4.82 1.39 4.37
C CYS A 40 -3.63 0.74 3.67
N HIS A 41 -3.53 -0.60 3.72
CA HIS A 41 -2.49 -1.33 3.03
C HIS A 41 -2.56 -1.09 1.52
N ALA A 42 -3.74 -1.19 0.93
CA ALA A 42 -3.96 -0.92 -0.49
C ALA A 42 -3.55 0.51 -0.87
N ALA A 43 -3.95 1.52 -0.09
CA ALA A 43 -3.57 2.92 -0.31
C ALA A 43 -2.06 3.17 -0.15
N PHE A 44 -1.33 2.32 0.58
CA PHE A 44 0.13 2.39 0.70
C PHE A 44 0.84 1.69 -0.46
N VAL A 45 0.33 0.54 -0.91
CA VAL A 45 1.01 -0.29 -1.95
C VAL A 45 0.82 0.28 -3.34
N MET A 46 -0.32 0.91 -3.64
CA MET A 46 -0.61 1.40 -4.99
C MET A 46 0.37 2.45 -5.50
N PRO A 47 0.76 3.48 -4.75
CA PRO A 47 1.82 4.40 -5.19
C PRO A 47 3.14 3.70 -5.49
N ALA A 48 3.50 2.66 -4.73
CA ALA A 48 4.69 1.86 -5.01
C ALA A 48 4.55 1.05 -6.31
N ALA A 49 3.35 0.52 -6.61
CA ALA A 49 3.05 -0.15 -7.88
C ALA A 49 3.19 0.82 -9.07
N PHE A 50 2.71 2.07 -8.96
CA PHE A 50 2.92 3.10 -9.98
C PHE A 50 4.41 3.32 -10.28
N ALA A 51 5.25 3.34 -9.22
CA ALA A 51 6.70 3.43 -9.40
C ALA A 51 7.28 2.22 -10.14
N CYS A 52 6.79 1.01 -9.85
CA CYS A 52 7.20 -0.20 -10.56
C CYS A 52 6.82 -0.12 -12.05
N TYR A 53 5.61 0.29 -12.36
CA TYR A 53 5.14 0.43 -13.74
C TYR A 53 5.91 1.51 -14.51
N LYS A 54 6.13 2.68 -13.92
CA LYS A 54 6.93 3.75 -14.54
C LYS A 54 8.35 3.29 -14.90
N THR A 55 8.89 2.35 -14.15
CA THR A 55 10.28 1.90 -14.31
C THR A 55 10.42 0.54 -15.00
N ASP A 56 9.30 -0.04 -15.49
CA ASP A 56 9.26 -1.40 -16.04
C ASP A 56 9.83 -2.45 -15.05
N GLY A 57 9.47 -2.31 -13.76
CA GLY A 57 9.89 -3.19 -12.67
C GLY A 57 11.27 -2.91 -12.08
N ASP A 58 12.06 -2.00 -12.66
CA ASP A 58 13.38 -1.67 -12.14
C ASP A 58 13.38 -0.39 -11.28
N LEU A 59 13.00 -0.54 -10.01
CA LEU A 59 12.99 0.57 -9.05
C LEU A 59 14.36 1.24 -8.84
N LYS A 60 15.47 0.59 -9.23
CA LYS A 60 16.81 1.22 -9.14
C LYS A 60 16.93 2.46 -10.01
N LYS A 61 16.13 2.57 -11.07
CA LYS A 61 16.03 3.77 -11.92
C LYS A 61 15.56 5.01 -11.14
N LEU A 62 14.90 4.82 -10.00
CA LEU A 62 14.47 5.90 -9.10
C LEU A 62 15.46 6.19 -7.97
N ARG A 63 16.60 5.49 -7.94
CA ARG A 63 17.62 5.71 -6.93
C ARG A 63 18.11 7.16 -6.98
N GLY A 64 18.03 7.86 -5.84
CA GLY A 64 18.40 9.29 -5.76
C GLY A 64 17.32 10.28 -6.21
N ASN A 65 16.25 9.83 -6.88
CA ASN A 65 15.14 10.70 -7.26
C ASN A 65 14.21 10.98 -6.08
N THR A 66 14.71 11.75 -5.11
CA THR A 66 13.96 12.08 -3.89
C THR A 66 12.66 12.85 -4.21
N ALA A 67 12.64 13.65 -5.28
CA ALA A 67 11.42 14.37 -5.68
C ALA A 67 10.30 13.39 -6.06
N TYR A 68 10.59 12.38 -6.87
CA TYR A 68 9.62 11.36 -7.24
C TYR A 68 9.15 10.53 -6.03
N LEU A 69 10.10 10.13 -5.16
CA LEU A 69 9.74 9.38 -3.95
C LEU A 69 8.86 10.19 -2.99
N ASN A 70 9.01 11.51 -2.92
CA ASN A 70 8.07 12.35 -2.17
C ASN A 70 6.68 12.37 -2.79
N ARG A 71 6.56 12.34 -4.12
CA ARG A 71 5.24 12.25 -4.79
C ARG A 71 4.53 10.92 -4.47
N LEU A 72 5.26 9.80 -4.37
CA LEU A 72 4.67 8.53 -3.90
C LEU A 72 4.08 8.67 -2.51
N LEU A 73 4.79 9.38 -1.63
CA LEU A 73 4.31 9.68 -0.28
C LEU A 73 3.09 10.60 -0.29
N ASP A 74 3.11 11.62 -1.13
CA ASP A 74 1.99 12.55 -1.25
C ASP A 74 0.71 11.83 -1.72
N ALA A 75 0.82 10.92 -2.69
CA ALA A 75 -0.30 10.09 -3.12
C ALA A 75 -0.81 9.14 -2.01
N ASN A 76 0.10 8.53 -1.25
CA ASN A 76 -0.29 7.73 -0.08
C ASN A 76 -1.03 8.57 0.97
N ILE A 77 -0.56 9.80 1.24
CA ILE A 77 -1.20 10.73 2.16
C ILE A 77 -2.60 11.13 1.64
N GLU A 78 -2.78 11.36 0.34
CA GLU A 78 -4.10 11.59 -0.27
C GLU A 78 -5.04 10.40 -0.01
N GLY A 79 -4.58 9.17 -0.25
CA GLY A 79 -5.35 7.96 0.04
C GLY A 79 -5.73 7.83 1.52
N TYR A 80 -4.78 8.05 2.42
CA TYR A 80 -5.05 7.99 3.87
C TYR A 80 -6.00 9.09 4.35
N ARG A 81 -5.95 10.28 3.75
CA ARG A 81 -6.94 11.35 4.02
C ARG A 81 -8.34 10.93 3.59
N ALA A 82 -8.48 10.33 2.41
CA ALA A 82 -9.77 9.83 1.93
C ALA A 82 -10.33 8.77 2.90
N ILE A 83 -9.50 7.82 3.32
CA ILE A 83 -9.85 6.75 4.27
C ILE A 83 -10.31 7.35 5.61
N ARG A 84 -9.51 8.25 6.18
CA ARG A 84 -9.83 8.91 7.46
C ARG A 84 -11.12 9.74 7.37
N ASN A 85 -11.30 10.49 6.28
CA ASN A 85 -12.48 11.35 6.09
C ASN A 85 -13.76 10.53 5.86
N ALA A 86 -13.65 9.32 5.33
CA ALA A 86 -14.74 8.35 5.23
C ALA A 86 -15.09 7.67 6.58
N GLY A 87 -14.37 7.99 7.67
CA GLY A 87 -14.64 7.48 9.02
C GLY A 87 -13.88 6.20 9.38
N HIS A 88 -12.97 5.74 8.54
CA HIS A 88 -12.13 4.58 8.79
C HIS A 88 -10.90 4.92 9.65
N ALA A 89 -10.44 3.95 10.44
CA ALA A 89 -9.21 4.11 11.22
C ALA A 89 -7.98 3.94 10.32
N ILE A 90 -6.94 4.73 10.58
CA ILE A 90 -5.65 4.54 9.92
C ILE A 90 -4.86 3.45 10.63
N LEU A 91 -4.56 2.38 9.90
CA LEU A 91 -3.85 1.20 10.38
C LEU A 91 -2.66 0.84 9.46
N PRO A 92 -1.55 0.33 10.02
CA PRO A 92 -1.33 0.09 11.46
C PRO A 92 -1.31 1.39 12.26
N LYS A 93 -1.55 1.32 13.57
CA LYS A 93 -1.57 2.51 14.46
C LYS A 93 -0.30 3.39 14.39
N ALA A 94 0.82 2.81 13.96
CA ALA A 94 2.06 3.55 13.75
C ALA A 94 1.93 4.61 12.64
N ASP A 95 0.97 4.45 11.73
CA ASP A 95 0.72 5.35 10.60
C ASP A 95 -0.37 6.39 10.92
N ALA A 96 -0.97 6.38 12.10
CA ALA A 96 -2.06 7.28 12.48
C ALA A 96 -1.70 8.78 12.33
N ASP A 97 -0.42 9.13 12.54
CA ASP A 97 0.12 10.48 12.30
C ASP A 97 0.78 10.58 10.90
N PHE A 98 0.06 10.12 9.86
CA PHE A 98 0.59 10.05 8.49
C PHE A 98 0.90 11.42 7.86
N GLU A 99 0.35 12.50 8.37
CA GLU A 99 0.68 13.87 7.94
C GLU A 99 1.91 14.44 8.65
N GLY A 100 2.37 13.77 9.70
CA GLY A 100 3.50 14.21 10.51
C GLY A 100 4.85 13.98 9.83
N GLU A 101 5.83 14.81 10.20
CA GLU A 101 7.19 14.75 9.65
C GLU A 101 7.87 13.39 9.92
N LYS A 102 7.58 12.76 11.04
CA LYS A 102 8.12 11.45 11.42
C LYS A 102 7.69 10.38 10.44
N TYR A 103 6.41 10.33 10.08
CA TYR A 103 5.87 9.40 9.10
C TYR A 103 6.57 9.61 7.74
N ARG A 104 6.58 10.85 7.25
CA ARG A 104 7.22 11.21 5.98
C ARG A 104 8.69 10.77 5.93
N LYS A 105 9.47 11.06 6.97
CA LYS A 105 10.87 10.64 7.05
C LYS A 105 11.04 9.12 7.04
N THR A 106 10.19 8.41 7.75
CA THR A 106 10.22 6.94 7.85
C THR A 106 9.92 6.30 6.50
N CYS A 107 8.82 6.69 5.86
CA CYS A 107 8.42 6.12 4.57
C CYS A 107 9.39 6.50 3.45
N LEU A 108 9.93 7.74 3.45
CA LEU A 108 10.94 8.13 2.48
C LEU A 108 12.23 7.29 2.60
N ARG A 109 12.65 6.97 3.83
CA ARG A 109 13.77 6.05 4.06
C ARG A 109 13.48 4.66 3.54
N PHE A 110 12.27 4.16 3.76
CA PHE A 110 11.82 2.87 3.25
C PHE A 110 11.83 2.83 1.71
N PHE A 111 11.25 3.81 1.02
CA PHE A 111 11.30 3.90 -0.44
C PHE A 111 12.73 4.02 -0.99
N LYS A 112 13.58 4.81 -0.33
CA LYS A 112 15.00 4.88 -0.71
C LYS A 112 15.70 3.53 -0.59
N LEU A 113 15.41 2.76 0.47
CA LEU A 113 15.96 1.43 0.66
C LEU A 113 15.46 0.46 -0.43
N MET A 114 14.18 0.51 -0.77
CA MET A 114 13.62 -0.30 -1.86
C MET A 114 14.30 0.01 -3.20
N CYS A 115 14.54 1.29 -3.51
CA CYS A 115 15.22 1.68 -4.75
C CYS A 115 16.74 1.38 -4.74
N ALA A 116 17.34 1.16 -3.58
CA ALA A 116 18.78 0.94 -3.45
C ALA A 116 19.17 -0.55 -3.40
N THR A 117 18.24 -1.45 -3.07
CA THR A 117 18.52 -2.85 -2.77
C THR A 117 17.60 -3.80 -3.54
N SER A 118 17.84 -5.12 -3.43
CA SER A 118 16.96 -6.15 -3.94
C SER A 118 15.62 -6.23 -3.22
N LEU A 119 15.47 -5.55 -2.08
CA LEU A 119 14.23 -5.50 -1.32
C LEU A 119 13.07 -4.96 -2.16
N GLY A 120 13.31 -3.92 -2.97
CA GLY A 120 12.30 -3.36 -3.85
C GLY A 120 11.79 -4.34 -4.88
N LYS A 121 12.67 -5.19 -5.42
CA LYS A 121 12.26 -6.26 -6.32
C LYS A 121 11.35 -7.26 -5.61
N LEU A 122 11.80 -7.79 -4.48
CA LEU A 122 11.09 -8.83 -3.73
C LEU A 122 9.75 -8.37 -3.12
N CYS A 123 9.70 -7.11 -2.62
CA CYS A 123 8.53 -6.61 -1.88
C CYS A 123 7.54 -5.84 -2.75
N ALA A 124 7.92 -5.40 -3.95
CA ALA A 124 7.05 -4.58 -4.78
C ALA A 124 7.08 -5.00 -6.26
N SER A 125 8.25 -4.96 -6.93
CA SER A 125 8.29 -5.10 -8.38
C SER A 125 7.85 -6.48 -8.85
N ASP A 126 8.29 -7.56 -8.20
CA ASP A 126 7.91 -8.92 -8.60
C ASP A 126 6.38 -9.12 -8.48
N HIS A 127 5.77 -8.58 -7.42
CA HIS A 127 4.32 -8.65 -7.28
C HIS A 127 3.60 -7.75 -8.29
N ALA A 128 3.91 -6.47 -8.35
CA ALA A 128 3.24 -5.52 -9.23
C ALA A 128 3.32 -5.95 -10.71
N MET A 129 4.48 -6.41 -11.17
CA MET A 129 4.68 -6.79 -12.57
C MET A 129 4.03 -8.14 -12.95
N ASN A 130 3.77 -9.03 -11.98
CA ASN A 130 3.11 -10.31 -12.23
C ASN A 130 1.61 -10.32 -11.88
N ALA A 131 1.10 -9.28 -11.21
CA ALA A 131 -0.29 -9.15 -10.78
C ALA A 131 -0.94 -7.87 -11.32
N ILE A 132 -0.72 -7.55 -12.59
CA ILE A 132 -1.19 -6.30 -13.23
C ILE A 132 -2.71 -6.16 -13.15
N ASP A 133 -3.45 -7.23 -13.43
CA ASP A 133 -4.92 -7.22 -13.40
C ASP A 133 -5.44 -6.98 -11.98
N GLU A 134 -4.80 -7.59 -10.96
CA GLU A 134 -5.11 -7.37 -9.55
C GLU A 134 -4.85 -5.92 -9.15
N MET A 135 -3.69 -5.37 -9.51
CA MET A 135 -3.34 -3.98 -9.21
C MET A 135 -4.26 -2.98 -9.93
N SER A 136 -4.66 -3.29 -11.17
CA SER A 136 -5.62 -2.48 -11.93
C SER A 136 -7.00 -2.48 -11.27
N ALA A 137 -7.47 -3.65 -10.83
CA ALA A 137 -8.73 -3.76 -10.09
C ALA A 137 -8.65 -3.00 -8.76
N LEU A 138 -7.59 -3.17 -8.00
CA LEU A 138 -7.36 -2.49 -6.73
C LEU A 138 -7.33 -0.97 -6.88
N ASN A 139 -6.63 -0.47 -7.91
CA ASN A 139 -6.59 0.97 -8.20
C ASN A 139 -7.97 1.52 -8.55
N ARG A 140 -8.73 0.81 -9.39
CA ARG A 140 -10.10 1.19 -9.75
C ARG A 140 -11.02 1.25 -8.53
N ASP A 141 -10.94 0.25 -7.66
CA ASP A 141 -11.78 0.16 -6.48
C ASP A 141 -11.43 1.25 -5.44
N LEU A 142 -10.13 1.56 -5.28
CA LEU A 142 -9.70 2.69 -4.45
C LEU A 142 -10.16 4.03 -5.00
N LYS A 143 -10.04 4.27 -6.31
CA LYS A 143 -10.54 5.50 -6.95
C LYS A 143 -12.04 5.65 -6.79
N LYS A 144 -12.80 4.56 -6.99
CA LYS A 144 -14.23 4.56 -6.72
C LYS A 144 -14.54 4.96 -5.27
N PHE A 145 -13.82 4.36 -4.32
CA PHE A 145 -13.95 4.73 -2.91
C PHE A 145 -13.61 6.21 -2.66
N PHE A 146 -12.57 6.76 -3.28
CA PHE A 146 -12.21 8.17 -3.16
C PHE A 146 -13.29 9.09 -3.72
N ASP A 147 -13.82 8.78 -4.90
CA ASP A 147 -14.86 9.54 -5.57
C ASP A 147 -16.19 9.53 -4.77
N GLU A 148 -16.60 8.37 -4.27
CA GLU A 148 -17.80 8.20 -3.44
C GLU A 148 -17.72 8.98 -2.12
N ASN A 149 -16.51 9.25 -1.62
CA ASN A 149 -16.27 10.04 -0.41
C ASN A 149 -15.81 11.48 -0.69
N GLY A 150 -15.92 11.94 -1.95
CA GLY A 150 -15.61 13.32 -2.33
C GLY A 150 -14.16 13.73 -2.08
N ALA A 151 -13.22 12.78 -2.11
CA ALA A 151 -11.82 13.04 -1.85
C ALA A 151 -11.12 13.64 -3.08
N ALA A 152 -10.17 14.56 -2.85
CA ALA A 152 -9.26 15.05 -3.88
C ALA A 152 -7.96 14.24 -3.82
N TYR A 153 -7.52 13.68 -4.97
CA TYR A 153 -6.32 12.86 -5.09
C TYR A 153 -5.50 13.15 -6.36
N PRO A 154 -5.15 14.42 -6.62
CA PRO A 154 -4.49 14.82 -7.88
C PRO A 154 -3.09 14.24 -8.05
N VAL A 155 -2.34 14.01 -6.97
CA VAL A 155 -1.00 13.39 -7.06
C VAL A 155 -1.11 11.92 -7.42
N TRP A 156 -2.10 11.20 -6.86
CA TRP A 156 -2.42 9.84 -7.23
C TRP A 156 -2.73 9.72 -8.73
N GLN A 157 -3.64 10.55 -9.24
CA GLN A 157 -4.01 10.57 -10.66
C GLN A 157 -2.80 10.85 -11.57
N ALA A 158 -1.93 11.78 -11.17
CA ALA A 158 -0.72 12.09 -11.93
C ALA A 158 0.26 10.92 -11.97
N LEU A 159 0.43 10.17 -10.87
CA LEU A 159 1.27 8.98 -10.83
C LEU A 159 0.66 7.82 -11.61
N GLU A 160 -0.66 7.63 -11.54
CA GLU A 160 -1.39 6.65 -12.35
C GLU A 160 -1.18 6.91 -13.84
N ALA A 161 -1.31 8.18 -14.29
CA ALA A 161 -1.05 8.55 -15.68
C ALA A 161 0.40 8.24 -16.12
N GLU A 162 1.36 8.37 -15.24
CA GLU A 162 2.76 8.01 -15.50
C GLU A 162 3.01 6.49 -15.51
N ALA A 163 2.15 5.69 -14.90
CA ALA A 163 2.19 4.23 -14.96
C ALA A 163 1.80 3.70 -16.36
N GLY A 164 1.10 4.52 -17.15
CA GLY A 164 0.89 4.35 -18.58
C GLY A 164 0.16 3.06 -18.93
N ARG A 165 0.76 2.26 -19.81
CA ARG A 165 0.17 1.05 -20.42
C ARG A 165 -0.24 -0.06 -19.46
N TYR A 166 0.21 -0.03 -18.22
CA TYR A 166 -0.04 -1.12 -17.26
C TYR A 166 -1.40 -1.03 -16.57
N LEU A 167 -2.04 0.15 -16.56
CA LEU A 167 -3.28 0.39 -15.82
C LEU A 167 -4.43 0.89 -16.71
N GLN A 168 -4.40 0.52 -17.98
CA GLN A 168 -5.45 0.87 -18.95
C GLN A 168 -6.62 -0.12 -18.89
#